data_00b9c747d7cf4cc430ab947dbe20d42a
#
_entry.id   00b9c747d7cf4cc430ab947dbe20d42a
#
_cell.length_a   1.000
_cell.length_b   1.000
_cell.length_c   1.000
_cell.angle_alpha   90.00
_cell.angle_beta   90.00
_cell.angle_gamma   90.00
#
_symmetry.space_group_name_H-M   'P 1'
#
loop_
_entity.id
_entity.type
_entity.pdbx_description
1 polymer ?
#
loop_
_entity_poly.entity_id
_entity_poly.type
_entity_poly.pdbx_seq_one_letter_code
_entity_poly.pdbx_strand_id
1 'polypeptide(L)'
;MDRGLNRQDDRARSTGKRRYVQWLAVGYLCVGALCALVILAEFRQIDRQVETLARERGSVLFHLVELTRDWNANHGGVYVPVSDVTQPNPYLKHPKRDLLTTDGMQLTMVNPAYMTRQLAEIAEQADGVKFHITSLKTIRPANAADPWETEALKLFEQGRSEVLEEQDVGGVLVHRYMAPLFIKQPCLKCHAELGYKLGDVRGGISVTMPADKILAIRATQRQRVVLTFGGAAVAIALLLHFAASRSRRHFLHLREVSAGQERLIAERTQALSDANDHLRDEV
;
A
#
# COMPACT_ATOMS: atom_id res chain seq x y z
N MET A 1 51.14 10.93 49.75
CA MET A 1 50.42 9.72 49.32
C MET A 1 48.97 9.96 48.84
N ASP A 2 48.39 11.10 49.08
CA ASP A 2 46.95 11.44 48.87
C ASP A 2 46.53 11.76 47.42
N ARG A 3 47.46 12.25 46.57
CA ARG A 3 47.14 12.60 45.15
C ARG A 3 46.92 11.43 44.19
N GLY A 4 47.37 10.23 44.56
CA GLY A 4 47.22 9.01 43.74
C GLY A 4 45.84 8.38 43.88
N LEU A 5 45.29 8.35 45.08
CA LEU A 5 43.97 7.78 45.41
C LEU A 5 42.84 8.57 44.75
N ASN A 6 42.93 9.90 44.75
CA ASN A 6 41.91 10.77 44.17
C ASN A 6 41.83 10.63 42.64
N ARG A 7 42.96 10.41 41.95
CA ARG A 7 43.00 10.15 40.49
C ARG A 7 42.42 8.80 40.08
N GLN A 8 42.52 7.77 40.90
CA GLN A 8 41.94 6.45 40.63
C GLN A 8 40.42 6.49 40.77
N ASP A 9 39.88 7.19 41.79
CA ASP A 9 38.44 7.33 42.02
C ASP A 9 37.77 8.17 40.93
N ASP A 10 38.42 9.24 40.47
CA ASP A 10 37.93 10.06 39.33
C ASP A 10 37.90 9.27 38.01
N ARG A 11 38.90 8.42 37.76
CA ARG A 11 38.91 7.52 36.58
C ARG A 11 37.80 6.46 36.68
N ALA A 12 37.56 5.88 37.84
CA ALA A 12 36.49 4.89 38.05
C ALA A 12 35.09 5.52 37.87
N ARG A 13 34.89 6.75 38.37
CA ARG A 13 33.63 7.51 38.20
C ARG A 13 33.39 7.90 36.74
N SER A 14 34.46 8.33 36.03
CA SER A 14 34.35 8.68 34.59
C SER A 14 34.06 7.45 33.71
N THR A 15 34.64 6.31 33.97
CA THR A 15 34.43 5.03 33.25
C THR A 15 33.00 4.51 33.49
N GLY A 16 32.48 4.60 34.71
CA GLY A 16 31.12 4.21 35.04
C GLY A 16 30.07 5.10 34.33
N LYS A 17 30.31 6.42 34.30
CA LYS A 17 29.45 7.36 33.58
C LYS A 17 29.42 7.08 32.07
N ARG A 18 30.59 6.79 31.49
CA ARG A 18 30.72 6.49 30.05
C ARG A 18 29.98 5.20 29.66
N ARG A 19 30.12 4.14 30.46
CA ARG A 19 29.39 2.85 30.25
C ARG A 19 27.88 3.05 30.33
N TYR A 20 27.39 3.80 31.31
CA TYR A 20 25.95 4.09 31.45
C TYR A 20 25.39 4.79 30.20
N VAL A 21 26.08 5.83 29.69
CA VAL A 21 25.67 6.55 28.49
C VAL A 21 25.68 5.65 27.26
N GLN A 22 26.69 4.76 27.15
CA GLN A 22 26.78 3.79 26.05
C GLN A 22 25.60 2.80 26.06
N TRP A 23 25.24 2.24 27.22
CA TRP A 23 24.11 1.33 27.33
C TRP A 23 22.77 2.00 27.03
N LEU A 24 22.59 3.24 27.46
CA LEU A 24 21.40 4.01 27.08
C LEU A 24 21.32 4.28 25.58
N ALA A 25 22.45 4.67 24.96
CA ALA A 25 22.51 4.89 23.53
C ALA A 25 22.17 3.61 22.73
N VAL A 26 22.71 2.46 23.14
CA VAL A 26 22.36 1.16 22.54
C VAL A 26 20.87 0.86 22.71
N GLY A 27 20.30 1.09 23.89
CA GLY A 27 18.85 0.90 24.12
C GLY A 27 17.99 1.76 23.18
N TYR A 28 18.33 3.04 23.02
CA TYR A 28 17.61 3.91 22.09
C TYR A 28 17.76 3.50 20.63
N LEU A 29 18.97 3.09 20.22
CA LEU A 29 19.20 2.58 18.88
C LEU A 29 18.36 1.31 18.60
N CYS A 30 18.30 0.39 19.56
CA CYS A 30 17.49 -0.82 19.43
C CYS A 30 16.00 -0.50 19.31
N VAL A 31 15.47 0.40 20.15
CA VAL A 31 14.06 0.83 20.09
C VAL A 31 13.78 1.53 18.76
N GLY A 32 14.65 2.43 18.32
CA GLY A 32 14.52 3.14 17.04
C GLY A 32 14.56 2.19 15.85
N ALA A 33 15.50 1.25 15.83
CA ALA A 33 15.63 0.26 14.76
C ALA A 33 14.40 -0.67 14.69
N LEU A 34 13.92 -1.16 15.84
CA LEU A 34 12.72 -1.98 15.89
C LEU A 34 11.49 -1.21 15.40
N CYS A 35 11.31 0.02 15.85
CA CYS A 35 10.22 0.89 15.41
C CYS A 35 10.27 1.13 13.89
N ALA A 36 11.45 1.42 13.34
CA ALA A 36 11.63 1.61 11.90
C ALA A 36 11.28 0.34 11.10
N LEU A 37 11.70 -0.83 11.57
CA LEU A 37 11.37 -2.12 10.94
C LEU A 37 9.86 -2.37 10.93
N VAL A 38 9.17 -2.10 12.04
CA VAL A 38 7.71 -2.26 12.14
C VAL A 38 7.01 -1.28 11.17
N ILE A 39 7.39 0.00 11.18
CA ILE A 39 6.81 1.01 10.28
C ILE A 39 7.00 0.61 8.81
N LEU A 40 8.18 0.12 8.43
CA LEU A 40 8.46 -0.35 7.06
C LEU A 40 7.61 -1.57 6.70
N ALA A 41 7.41 -2.50 7.63
CA ALA A 41 6.56 -3.68 7.42
C ALA A 41 5.09 -3.27 7.21
N GLU A 42 4.58 -2.36 8.04
CA GLU A 42 3.22 -1.81 7.93
C GLU A 42 3.02 -1.05 6.62
N PHE A 43 4.00 -0.24 6.20
CA PHE A 43 3.92 0.47 4.92
C PHE A 43 3.82 -0.49 3.74
N ARG A 44 4.62 -1.56 3.74
CA ARG A 44 4.53 -2.60 2.70
C ARG A 44 3.18 -3.33 2.71
N GLN A 45 2.59 -3.51 3.88
CA GLN A 45 1.26 -4.10 4.01
C GLN A 45 0.17 -3.17 3.49
N ILE A 46 0.24 -1.88 3.82
CA ILE A 46 -0.68 -0.84 3.31
C ILE A 46 -0.61 -0.78 1.78
N ASP A 47 0.59 -0.79 1.19
CA ASP A 47 0.75 -0.74 -0.26
C ASP A 47 0.13 -1.97 -0.94
N ARG A 48 0.32 -3.17 -0.38
CA ARG A 48 -0.33 -4.39 -0.88
C ARG A 48 -1.86 -4.33 -0.77
N GLN A 49 -2.39 -3.80 0.34
CA GLN A 49 -3.84 -3.65 0.51
C GLN A 49 -4.42 -2.65 -0.49
N VAL A 50 -3.74 -1.56 -0.75
CA VAL A 50 -4.11 -0.55 -1.75
C VAL A 50 -4.11 -1.14 -3.15
N GLU A 51 -3.07 -1.90 -3.52
CA GLU A 51 -3.01 -2.60 -4.81
C GLU A 51 -4.15 -3.61 -4.96
N THR A 52 -4.41 -4.43 -3.92
CA THR A 52 -5.52 -5.39 -3.92
C THR A 52 -6.86 -4.68 -4.10
N LEU A 53 -7.09 -3.58 -3.38
CA LEU A 53 -8.33 -2.80 -3.50
C LEU A 53 -8.51 -2.21 -4.90
N ALA A 54 -7.44 -1.68 -5.51
CA ALA A 54 -7.48 -1.15 -6.87
C ALA A 54 -7.77 -2.27 -7.88
N ARG A 55 -7.16 -3.45 -7.70
CA ARG A 55 -7.36 -4.64 -8.52
C ARG A 55 -8.80 -5.16 -8.44
N GLU A 56 -9.31 -5.33 -7.24
CA GLU A 56 -10.70 -5.78 -7.01
C GLU A 56 -11.69 -4.80 -7.62
N ARG A 57 -11.50 -3.49 -7.42
CA ARG A 57 -12.36 -2.46 -8.02
C ARG A 57 -12.33 -2.53 -9.55
N GLY A 58 -11.16 -2.64 -10.16
CA GLY A 58 -11.02 -2.77 -11.62
C GLY A 58 -11.67 -4.03 -12.15
N SER A 59 -11.46 -5.16 -11.47
CA SER A 59 -12.04 -6.46 -11.81
C SER A 59 -13.57 -6.44 -11.74
N VAL A 60 -14.15 -5.91 -10.67
CA VAL A 60 -15.60 -5.80 -10.51
C VAL A 60 -16.22 -4.94 -11.63
N LEU A 61 -15.62 -3.80 -11.93
CA LEU A 61 -16.09 -2.92 -13.01
C LEU A 61 -15.98 -3.60 -14.38
N PHE A 62 -14.87 -4.29 -14.65
CA PHE A 62 -14.69 -5.06 -15.88
C PHE A 62 -15.77 -6.15 -16.01
N HIS A 63 -15.97 -6.97 -14.98
CA HIS A 63 -16.95 -8.05 -15.00
C HIS A 63 -18.39 -7.54 -15.16
N LEU A 64 -18.73 -6.42 -14.55
CA LEU A 64 -20.05 -5.80 -14.73
C LEU A 64 -20.29 -5.44 -16.20
N VAL A 65 -19.29 -4.82 -16.85
CA VAL A 65 -19.38 -4.49 -18.27
C VAL A 65 -19.41 -5.76 -19.12
N GLU A 66 -18.58 -6.79 -18.81
CA GLU A 66 -18.57 -8.08 -19.50
C GLU A 66 -19.94 -8.77 -19.42
N LEU A 67 -20.54 -8.86 -18.24
CA LEU A 67 -21.87 -9.45 -18.04
C LEU A 67 -22.95 -8.70 -18.83
N THR A 68 -22.91 -7.38 -18.84
CA THR A 68 -23.84 -6.56 -19.60
C THR A 68 -23.69 -6.77 -21.10
N ARG A 69 -22.44 -6.93 -21.58
CA ARG A 69 -22.15 -7.28 -22.98
C ARG A 69 -22.65 -8.67 -23.35
N ASP A 70 -22.47 -9.66 -22.47
CA ASP A 70 -22.96 -11.02 -22.66
C ASP A 70 -24.48 -11.06 -22.74
N TRP A 71 -25.15 -10.32 -21.85
CA TRP A 71 -26.59 -10.17 -21.90
C TRP A 71 -27.05 -9.61 -23.26
N ASN A 72 -26.45 -8.53 -23.70
CA ASN A 72 -26.75 -7.93 -25.01
C ASN A 72 -26.49 -8.90 -26.18
N ALA A 73 -25.35 -9.61 -26.15
CA ALA A 73 -24.96 -10.56 -27.20
C ALA A 73 -25.93 -11.75 -27.28
N ASN A 74 -26.39 -12.26 -26.14
CA ASN A 74 -27.32 -13.39 -26.06
C ASN A 74 -28.72 -13.02 -26.60
N HIS A 75 -29.11 -11.74 -26.51
CA HIS A 75 -30.34 -11.23 -27.11
C HIS A 75 -30.18 -10.84 -28.59
N GLY A 76 -28.97 -10.96 -29.16
CA GLY A 76 -28.70 -10.61 -30.55
C GLY A 76 -28.59 -9.12 -30.82
N GLY A 77 -28.39 -8.31 -29.76
CA GLY A 77 -28.45 -6.85 -29.79
C GLY A 77 -29.76 -6.30 -29.24
N VAL A 78 -29.79 -5.05 -28.87
CA VAL A 78 -30.98 -4.34 -28.36
C VAL A 78 -31.33 -3.23 -29.33
N TYR A 79 -32.62 -3.09 -29.66
CA TYR A 79 -33.08 -1.96 -30.48
C TYR A 79 -33.57 -0.82 -29.61
N VAL A 80 -33.12 0.38 -29.93
CA VAL A 80 -33.50 1.61 -29.25
C VAL A 80 -33.92 2.66 -30.29
N PRO A 81 -34.76 3.63 -29.92
CA PRO A 81 -35.11 4.75 -30.80
C PRO A 81 -33.85 5.52 -31.23
N VAL A 82 -33.78 5.89 -32.50
CA VAL A 82 -32.77 6.83 -32.99
C VAL A 82 -33.00 8.18 -32.38
N SER A 83 -31.97 8.80 -31.83
CA SER A 83 -31.99 10.11 -31.18
C SER A 83 -30.65 10.82 -31.39
N ASP A 84 -30.53 12.08 -30.95
CA ASP A 84 -29.28 12.85 -31.05
C ASP A 84 -28.12 12.17 -30.32
N VAL A 85 -28.40 11.45 -29.23
CA VAL A 85 -27.39 10.73 -28.44
C VAL A 85 -27.17 9.28 -28.90
N THR A 86 -28.10 8.71 -29.65
CA THR A 86 -27.98 7.34 -30.15
C THR A 86 -28.27 7.29 -31.66
N GLN A 87 -27.19 7.43 -32.42
CA GLN A 87 -27.20 7.33 -33.87
C GLN A 87 -26.87 5.90 -34.35
N PRO A 88 -27.33 5.49 -35.55
CA PRO A 88 -26.97 4.23 -36.17
C PRO A 88 -25.46 4.02 -36.20
N ASN A 89 -24.98 2.88 -35.69
CA ASN A 89 -23.56 2.58 -35.60
C ASN A 89 -22.97 2.31 -37.02
N PRO A 90 -22.12 3.18 -37.59
CA PRO A 90 -21.62 3.02 -38.95
C PRO A 90 -20.65 1.80 -39.10
N TYR A 91 -20.12 1.31 -37.97
CA TYR A 91 -19.21 0.15 -37.97
C TYR A 91 -19.93 -1.18 -37.81
N LEU A 92 -21.26 -1.17 -37.62
CA LEU A 92 -22.07 -2.40 -37.54
C LEU A 92 -22.60 -2.77 -38.91
N LYS A 93 -21.98 -3.75 -39.54
CA LYS A 93 -22.44 -4.34 -40.80
C LYS A 93 -23.44 -5.45 -40.48
N HIS A 94 -24.72 -5.08 -40.33
CA HIS A 94 -25.80 -6.03 -40.06
C HIS A 94 -27.04 -5.67 -40.89
N PRO A 95 -27.68 -6.64 -41.61
CA PRO A 95 -28.79 -6.35 -42.51
C PRO A 95 -30.02 -5.77 -41.79
N LYS A 96 -30.17 -6.07 -40.51
CA LYS A 96 -31.23 -5.54 -39.66
C LYS A 96 -30.68 -4.54 -38.62
N ARG A 97 -29.67 -3.74 -39.00
CA ARG A 97 -29.09 -2.73 -38.10
C ARG A 97 -30.15 -1.70 -37.70
N ASP A 98 -30.92 -1.23 -38.67
CA ASP A 98 -31.96 -0.23 -38.48
C ASP A 98 -33.30 -0.83 -38.86
N LEU A 99 -34.36 -0.53 -38.09
CA LEU A 99 -35.71 -0.98 -38.27
C LEU A 99 -36.64 0.21 -38.24
N LEU A 100 -37.79 0.06 -38.90
CA LEU A 100 -38.90 0.99 -38.82
C LEU A 100 -40.08 0.25 -38.17
N THR A 101 -40.66 0.84 -37.15
CA THR A 101 -41.88 0.30 -36.51
C THR A 101 -43.09 0.62 -37.36
N THR A 102 -44.20 -0.06 -37.08
CA THR A 102 -45.47 0.13 -37.82
C THR A 102 -46.05 1.55 -37.67
N ASP A 103 -45.72 2.26 -36.61
CA ASP A 103 -46.07 3.63 -36.34
C ASP A 103 -45.05 4.68 -36.85
N GLY A 104 -44.02 4.20 -37.55
CA GLY A 104 -43.03 5.07 -38.20
C GLY A 104 -41.81 5.46 -37.33
N MET A 105 -41.64 4.87 -36.12
CA MET A 105 -40.48 5.15 -35.30
C MET A 105 -39.24 4.43 -35.86
N GLN A 106 -38.13 5.15 -36.03
CA GLN A 106 -36.87 4.57 -36.44
C GLN A 106 -36.10 4.01 -35.23
N LEU A 107 -35.74 2.72 -35.31
CA LEU A 107 -34.92 2.04 -34.30
C LEU A 107 -33.58 1.68 -34.87
N THR A 108 -32.56 1.71 -34.04
CA THR A 108 -31.22 1.21 -34.38
C THR A 108 -30.72 0.17 -33.37
N MET A 109 -29.89 -0.78 -33.86
CA MET A 109 -29.33 -1.84 -33.03
C MET A 109 -28.14 -1.32 -32.24
N VAL A 110 -28.22 -1.44 -30.93
CA VAL A 110 -27.11 -1.28 -29.99
C VAL A 110 -26.51 -2.67 -29.76
N ASN A 111 -25.38 -2.97 -30.41
CA ASN A 111 -24.62 -4.19 -30.21
C ASN A 111 -23.70 -4.07 -28.98
N PRO A 112 -23.09 -5.17 -28.46
CA PRO A 112 -22.26 -5.14 -27.26
C PRO A 112 -21.14 -4.11 -27.27
N ALA A 113 -20.50 -3.87 -28.41
CA ALA A 113 -19.43 -2.88 -28.54
C ALA A 113 -19.95 -1.43 -28.46
N TYR A 114 -21.09 -1.18 -29.06
CA TYR A 114 -21.73 0.15 -29.01
C TYR A 114 -22.25 0.45 -27.59
N MET A 115 -22.88 -0.52 -26.96
CA MET A 115 -23.32 -0.40 -25.58
C MET A 115 -22.15 -0.08 -24.63
N THR A 116 -21.02 -0.80 -24.76
CA THR A 116 -19.83 -0.51 -23.93
C THR A 116 -19.36 0.93 -24.10
N ARG A 117 -19.40 1.48 -25.32
CA ARG A 117 -19.03 2.87 -25.56
C ARG A 117 -19.98 3.85 -24.86
N GLN A 118 -21.29 3.65 -24.96
CA GLN A 118 -22.26 4.50 -24.28
C GLN A 118 -22.14 4.42 -22.75
N LEU A 119 -21.91 3.22 -22.22
CA LEU A 119 -21.63 3.04 -20.78
C LEU A 119 -20.34 3.75 -20.37
N ALA A 120 -19.28 3.71 -21.21
CA ALA A 120 -18.03 4.41 -20.96
C ALA A 120 -18.21 5.93 -20.87
N GLU A 121 -18.98 6.51 -21.78
CA GLU A 121 -19.30 7.95 -21.81
C GLU A 121 -20.09 8.38 -20.56
N ILE A 122 -21.04 7.58 -20.12
CA ILE A 122 -21.83 7.83 -18.89
C ILE A 122 -20.94 7.71 -17.64
N ALA A 123 -20.11 6.67 -17.55
CA ALA A 123 -19.24 6.44 -16.38
C ALA A 123 -18.16 7.52 -16.23
N GLU A 124 -17.60 7.98 -17.35
CA GLU A 124 -16.62 9.07 -17.34
C GLU A 124 -17.23 10.36 -16.80
N GLN A 125 -18.46 10.68 -17.20
CA GLN A 125 -19.19 11.88 -16.72
C GLN A 125 -19.59 11.78 -15.25
N ALA A 126 -19.96 10.57 -14.78
CA ALA A 126 -20.47 10.38 -13.42
C ALA A 126 -19.34 10.32 -12.39
N ASP A 127 -18.32 9.49 -12.62
CA ASP A 127 -17.30 9.13 -11.62
C ASP A 127 -15.87 9.30 -12.12
N GLY A 128 -15.66 9.82 -13.33
CA GLY A 128 -14.34 9.93 -13.96
C GLY A 128 -13.71 8.58 -14.31
N VAL A 129 -14.45 7.47 -14.23
CA VAL A 129 -13.98 6.15 -14.63
C VAL A 129 -14.07 6.01 -16.14
N LYS A 130 -12.95 5.70 -16.78
CA LYS A 130 -12.89 5.51 -18.24
C LYS A 130 -12.83 4.04 -18.58
N PHE A 131 -13.73 3.59 -19.43
CA PHE A 131 -13.67 2.27 -20.05
C PHE A 131 -13.24 2.42 -21.50
N HIS A 132 -12.23 1.65 -21.91
CA HIS A 132 -11.83 1.61 -23.31
C HIS A 132 -11.82 0.15 -23.80
N ILE A 133 -12.71 -0.13 -24.77
CA ILE A 133 -12.72 -1.41 -25.47
C ILE A 133 -11.71 -1.35 -26.61
N THR A 134 -10.76 -2.25 -26.60
CA THR A 134 -9.63 -2.22 -27.54
C THR A 134 -9.24 -3.61 -28.05
N SER A 135 -8.47 -3.65 -29.12
CA SER A 135 -7.86 -4.89 -29.63
C SER A 135 -6.70 -4.56 -30.57
N LEU A 136 -5.83 -5.55 -30.82
CA LEU A 136 -4.73 -5.42 -31.79
C LEU A 136 -5.26 -5.32 -33.24
N LYS A 137 -6.46 -5.84 -33.52
CA LYS A 137 -7.12 -5.78 -34.84
C LYS A 137 -8.45 -5.03 -34.69
N THR A 138 -8.43 -3.70 -34.76
CA THR A 138 -9.61 -2.86 -34.55
C THR A 138 -10.45 -2.74 -35.82
N ILE A 139 -11.78 -2.73 -35.66
CA ILE A 139 -12.74 -2.37 -36.72
C ILE A 139 -12.97 -0.84 -36.70
N ARG A 140 -13.08 -0.27 -35.51
CA ARG A 140 -13.26 1.15 -35.28
C ARG A 140 -11.91 1.78 -34.90
N PRO A 141 -11.40 2.79 -35.64
CA PRO A 141 -10.07 3.39 -35.36
C PRO A 141 -9.94 3.92 -33.93
N ALA A 142 -11.00 4.50 -33.36
CA ALA A 142 -10.97 5.00 -31.98
C ALA A 142 -10.87 3.90 -30.89
N ASN A 143 -10.93 2.64 -31.27
CA ASN A 143 -10.67 1.49 -30.36
C ASN A 143 -9.23 0.97 -30.52
N ALA A 144 -8.34 1.73 -31.16
CA ALA A 144 -6.93 1.36 -31.24
C ALA A 144 -6.29 1.33 -29.85
N ALA A 145 -5.54 0.28 -29.59
CA ALA A 145 -4.84 0.13 -28.31
C ALA A 145 -3.74 1.20 -28.18
N ASP A 146 -3.66 1.80 -27.01
CA ASP A 146 -2.50 2.61 -26.66
C ASP A 146 -1.27 1.71 -26.37
N PRO A 147 -0.05 2.27 -26.14
CA PRO A 147 1.14 1.45 -25.91
C PRO A 147 1.00 0.49 -24.73
N TRP A 148 0.40 0.92 -23.60
CA TRP A 148 0.19 0.08 -22.44
C TRP A 148 -0.85 -1.03 -22.71
N GLU A 149 -1.96 -0.70 -23.35
CA GLU A 149 -2.99 -1.66 -23.74
C GLU A 149 -2.44 -2.68 -24.75
N THR A 150 -1.58 -2.25 -25.65
CA THR A 150 -0.91 -3.13 -26.62
C THR A 150 -0.05 -4.19 -25.92
N GLU A 151 0.73 -3.80 -24.93
CA GLU A 151 1.52 -4.75 -24.14
C GLU A 151 0.63 -5.67 -23.28
N ALA A 152 -0.42 -5.12 -22.66
CA ALA A 152 -1.40 -5.94 -21.93
C ALA A 152 -2.06 -6.99 -22.83
N LEU A 153 -2.47 -6.62 -24.06
CA LEU A 153 -3.07 -7.56 -25.00
C LEU A 153 -2.11 -8.69 -25.40
N LYS A 154 -0.83 -8.39 -25.61
CA LYS A 154 0.20 -9.42 -25.89
C LYS A 154 0.37 -10.37 -24.70
N LEU A 155 0.33 -9.86 -23.46
CA LEU A 155 0.38 -10.70 -22.27
C LEU A 155 -0.86 -11.62 -22.16
N PHE A 156 -2.03 -11.15 -22.56
CA PHE A 156 -3.26 -11.97 -22.59
C PHE A 156 -3.17 -13.10 -23.62
N GLU A 157 -2.57 -12.88 -24.79
CA GLU A 157 -2.30 -13.94 -25.76
C GLU A 157 -1.32 -14.99 -25.21
N GLN A 158 -0.48 -14.65 -24.21
CA GLN A 158 0.41 -15.54 -23.49
C GLN A 158 -0.24 -16.20 -22.26
N GLY A 159 -1.55 -15.97 -22.02
CA GLY A 159 -2.32 -16.59 -20.93
C GLY A 159 -2.38 -15.76 -19.64
N ARG A 160 -1.94 -14.50 -19.62
CA ARG A 160 -2.17 -13.60 -18.49
C ARG A 160 -3.66 -13.32 -18.37
N SER A 161 -4.20 -13.36 -17.15
CA SER A 161 -5.63 -13.13 -16.89
C SER A 161 -6.00 -11.66 -16.72
N GLU A 162 -5.08 -10.83 -16.26
CA GLU A 162 -5.32 -9.40 -16.00
C GLU A 162 -4.00 -8.64 -15.84
N VAL A 163 -4.06 -7.32 -15.99
CA VAL A 163 -2.95 -6.39 -15.73
C VAL A 163 -3.49 -5.21 -14.91
N LEU A 164 -2.75 -4.80 -13.88
CA LEU A 164 -3.00 -3.57 -13.11
C LEU A 164 -1.71 -2.77 -13.01
N GLU A 165 -1.80 -1.45 -13.19
CA GLU A 165 -0.68 -0.54 -13.05
C GLU A 165 -1.15 0.82 -12.52
N GLU A 166 -0.34 1.45 -11.66
CA GLU A 166 -0.49 2.86 -11.26
C GLU A 166 0.30 3.72 -12.25
N GLN A 167 -0.35 4.65 -12.93
CA GLN A 167 0.26 5.50 -13.95
C GLN A 167 -0.07 6.97 -13.72
N ASP A 168 0.83 7.84 -14.13
CA ASP A 168 0.55 9.28 -14.29
C ASP A 168 0.07 9.53 -15.72
N VAL A 169 -1.16 10.01 -15.84
CA VAL A 169 -1.76 10.38 -17.12
C VAL A 169 -2.09 11.87 -17.10
N GLY A 170 -1.20 12.66 -17.69
CA GLY A 170 -1.39 14.11 -17.78
C GLY A 170 -1.33 14.84 -16.42
N GLY A 171 -0.51 14.36 -15.48
CA GLY A 171 -0.37 14.92 -14.14
C GLY A 171 -1.40 14.41 -13.11
N VAL A 172 -2.21 13.43 -13.50
CA VAL A 172 -3.19 12.77 -12.62
C VAL A 172 -2.81 11.31 -12.45
N LEU A 173 -2.61 10.89 -11.19
CA LEU A 173 -2.37 9.49 -10.87
C LEU A 173 -3.67 8.69 -11.01
N VAL A 174 -3.59 7.60 -11.77
CA VAL A 174 -4.69 6.68 -12.04
C VAL A 174 -4.27 5.24 -11.84
N HIS A 175 -5.22 4.39 -11.49
CA HIS A 175 -5.04 2.95 -11.59
C HIS A 175 -5.65 2.47 -12.92
N ARG A 176 -4.83 1.83 -13.74
CA ARG A 176 -5.27 1.21 -15.00
C ARG A 176 -5.34 -0.30 -14.80
N TYR A 177 -6.55 -0.83 -14.91
CA TYR A 177 -6.84 -2.25 -14.90
C TYR A 177 -7.24 -2.70 -16.29
N MET A 178 -6.81 -3.87 -16.73
CA MET A 178 -7.26 -4.45 -18.00
C MET A 178 -7.39 -5.96 -17.88
N ALA A 179 -8.43 -6.51 -18.53
CA ALA A 179 -8.61 -7.93 -18.67
C ALA A 179 -9.09 -8.30 -20.09
N PRO A 180 -8.83 -9.55 -20.55
CA PRO A 180 -9.12 -9.96 -21.90
C PRO A 180 -10.61 -10.23 -22.12
N LEU A 181 -11.05 -10.00 -23.35
CA LEU A 181 -12.34 -10.44 -23.85
C LEU A 181 -12.13 -11.67 -24.76
N PHE A 182 -12.69 -12.78 -24.35
CA PHE A 182 -12.63 -14.03 -25.10
C PHE A 182 -13.80 -14.15 -26.07
N ILE A 183 -13.56 -14.77 -27.22
CA ILE A 183 -14.60 -15.14 -28.19
C ILE A 183 -15.51 -16.22 -27.58
N LYS A 184 -16.77 -15.86 -27.44
CA LYS A 184 -17.88 -16.78 -27.03
C LYS A 184 -18.73 -17.14 -28.24
N GLN A 185 -19.56 -18.16 -28.14
CA GLN A 185 -20.39 -18.63 -29.27
C GLN A 185 -21.23 -17.52 -29.95
N PRO A 186 -21.89 -16.59 -29.22
CA PRO A 186 -22.61 -15.50 -29.86
C PRO A 186 -21.73 -14.53 -30.64
N CYS A 187 -20.43 -14.41 -30.27
CA CYS A 187 -19.48 -13.50 -30.91
C CYS A 187 -19.11 -13.94 -32.33
N LEU A 188 -19.14 -15.25 -32.60
CA LEU A 188 -18.78 -15.83 -33.90
C LEU A 188 -19.69 -15.38 -35.04
N LYS A 189 -20.93 -14.97 -34.75
CA LYS A 189 -21.85 -14.42 -35.79
C LYS A 189 -21.25 -13.25 -36.56
N CYS A 190 -20.39 -12.44 -35.91
CA CYS A 190 -19.77 -11.28 -36.53
C CYS A 190 -18.25 -11.39 -36.65
N HIS A 191 -17.61 -12.30 -35.89
CA HIS A 191 -16.15 -12.36 -35.81
C HIS A 191 -15.53 -13.60 -36.47
N ALA A 192 -16.32 -14.60 -36.87
CA ALA A 192 -15.83 -15.79 -37.60
C ALA A 192 -15.16 -15.45 -38.94
N GLU A 193 -15.72 -14.48 -39.68
CA GLU A 193 -15.15 -13.99 -40.96
C GLU A 193 -13.78 -13.33 -40.80
N LEU A 194 -13.43 -12.88 -39.60
CA LEU A 194 -12.14 -12.29 -39.26
C LEU A 194 -11.12 -13.34 -38.79
N GLY A 195 -11.45 -14.64 -38.87
CA GLY A 195 -10.59 -15.77 -38.55
C GLY A 195 -10.53 -16.12 -37.06
N TYR A 196 -11.36 -15.55 -36.20
CA TYR A 196 -11.42 -15.88 -34.76
C TYR A 196 -12.15 -17.19 -34.49
N LYS A 197 -11.64 -17.92 -33.49
CA LYS A 197 -12.22 -19.18 -32.99
C LYS A 197 -12.72 -19.00 -31.54
N LEU A 198 -13.53 -19.94 -31.09
CA LEU A 198 -13.99 -19.99 -29.71
C LEU A 198 -12.80 -20.03 -28.74
N GLY A 199 -12.78 -19.16 -27.74
CA GLY A 199 -11.72 -19.06 -26.76
C GLY A 199 -10.56 -18.15 -27.13
N ASP A 200 -10.48 -17.65 -28.38
CA ASP A 200 -9.44 -16.69 -28.76
C ASP A 200 -9.61 -15.37 -28.01
N VAL A 201 -8.48 -14.70 -27.73
CA VAL A 201 -8.48 -13.31 -27.22
C VAL A 201 -8.89 -12.39 -28.36
N ARG A 202 -10.09 -11.81 -28.28
CA ARG A 202 -10.60 -10.85 -29.28
C ARG A 202 -10.04 -9.45 -29.06
N GLY A 203 -9.71 -9.14 -27.84
CA GLY A 203 -9.29 -7.82 -27.36
C GLY A 203 -9.38 -7.76 -25.84
N GLY A 204 -9.56 -6.57 -25.30
CA GLY A 204 -9.75 -6.36 -23.87
C GLY A 204 -10.56 -5.11 -23.58
N ILE A 205 -10.91 -4.94 -22.32
CA ILE A 205 -11.42 -3.68 -21.79
C ILE A 205 -10.44 -3.17 -20.75
N SER A 206 -9.90 -1.97 -20.98
CA SER A 206 -9.18 -1.25 -19.95
C SER A 206 -10.15 -0.38 -19.12
N VAL A 207 -9.89 -0.33 -17.82
CA VAL A 207 -10.64 0.46 -16.83
C VAL A 207 -9.64 1.40 -16.17
N THR A 208 -9.73 2.68 -16.48
CA THR A 208 -8.90 3.73 -15.88
C THR A 208 -9.69 4.39 -14.76
N MET A 209 -9.17 4.31 -13.55
CA MET A 209 -9.84 4.78 -12.32
C MET A 209 -9.01 5.90 -11.69
N PRO A 210 -9.61 7.05 -11.32
CA PRO A 210 -8.92 8.06 -10.52
C PRO A 210 -8.37 7.44 -9.22
N ALA A 211 -7.09 7.71 -8.91
CA ALA A 211 -6.41 7.13 -7.76
C ALA A 211 -6.54 7.98 -6.49
N ASP A 212 -7.06 9.20 -6.57
CA ASP A 212 -7.14 10.22 -5.52
C ASP A 212 -7.70 9.67 -4.19
N LYS A 213 -8.84 9.01 -4.22
CA LYS A 213 -9.49 8.43 -3.04
C LYS A 213 -8.66 7.31 -2.40
N ILE A 214 -8.08 6.43 -3.21
CA ILE A 214 -7.25 5.33 -2.74
C ILE A 214 -5.92 5.85 -2.18
N LEU A 215 -5.33 6.86 -2.83
CA LEU A 215 -4.13 7.54 -2.37
C LEU A 215 -4.35 8.28 -1.04
N ALA A 216 -5.51 8.92 -0.86
CA ALA A 216 -5.88 9.54 0.40
C ALA A 216 -6.00 8.52 1.55
N ILE A 217 -6.57 7.34 1.28
CA ILE A 217 -6.62 6.22 2.24
C ILE A 217 -5.20 5.78 2.60
N ARG A 218 -4.33 5.56 1.59
CA ARG A 218 -2.92 5.19 1.78
C ARG A 218 -2.19 6.20 2.67
N ALA A 219 -2.31 7.49 2.38
CA ALA A 219 -1.68 8.56 3.14
C ALA A 219 -2.15 8.59 4.60
N THR A 220 -3.46 8.51 4.81
CA THR A 220 -4.08 8.50 6.15
C THR A 220 -3.62 7.30 6.98
N GLN A 221 -3.59 6.12 6.40
CA GLN A 221 -3.12 4.90 7.08
C GLN A 221 -1.63 4.99 7.45
N ARG A 222 -0.77 5.44 6.52
CA ARG A 222 0.66 5.65 6.80
C ARG A 222 0.89 6.67 7.90
N GLN A 223 0.14 7.77 7.91
CA GLN A 223 0.21 8.77 8.98
C GLN A 223 -0.17 8.17 10.34
N ARG A 224 -1.24 7.40 10.42
CA ARG A 224 -1.65 6.69 11.66
C ARG A 224 -0.55 5.75 12.15
N VAL A 225 0.05 4.97 11.27
CA VAL A 225 1.17 4.07 11.61
C VAL A 225 2.33 4.84 12.22
N VAL A 226 2.77 5.94 11.58
CA VAL A 226 3.87 6.78 12.09
C VAL A 226 3.54 7.37 13.46
N LEU A 227 2.33 7.91 13.64
CA LEU A 227 1.91 8.49 14.94
C LEU A 227 1.83 7.43 16.03
N THR A 228 1.28 6.26 15.74
CA THR A 228 1.12 5.18 16.74
C THR A 228 2.47 4.59 17.13
N PHE A 229 3.25 4.10 16.19
CA PHE A 229 4.51 3.42 16.50
C PHE A 229 5.62 4.42 16.88
N GLY A 230 5.66 5.60 16.26
CA GLY A 230 6.57 6.67 16.66
C GLY A 230 6.28 7.20 18.06
N GLY A 231 5.01 7.43 18.38
CA GLY A 231 4.60 7.81 19.74
C GLY A 231 4.93 6.73 20.79
N ALA A 232 4.69 5.46 20.46
CA ALA A 232 5.06 4.34 21.34
C ALA A 232 6.59 4.26 21.54
N ALA A 233 7.38 4.45 20.50
CA ALA A 233 8.84 4.45 20.61
C ALA A 233 9.35 5.58 21.52
N VAL A 234 8.79 6.79 21.41
CA VAL A 234 9.10 7.92 22.29
C VAL A 234 8.73 7.58 23.75
N ALA A 235 7.54 7.05 23.99
CA ALA A 235 7.10 6.66 25.33
C ALA A 235 8.03 5.58 25.96
N ILE A 236 8.42 4.56 25.19
CA ILE A 236 9.36 3.53 25.63
C ILE A 236 10.74 4.15 25.93
N ALA A 237 11.24 5.05 25.08
CA ALA A 237 12.52 5.71 25.30
C ALA A 237 12.50 6.56 26.58
N LEU A 238 11.42 7.29 26.86
CA LEU A 238 11.24 8.04 28.10
C LEU A 238 11.20 7.14 29.34
N LEU A 239 10.48 6.02 29.28
CA LEU A 239 10.43 5.02 30.35
C LEU A 239 11.80 4.39 30.62
N LEU A 240 12.53 4.04 29.57
CA LEU A 240 13.90 3.53 29.67
C LEU A 240 14.83 4.58 30.32
N HIS A 241 14.73 5.82 29.88
CA HIS A 241 15.51 6.92 30.48
C HIS A 241 15.20 7.09 31.96
N PHE A 242 13.92 7.12 32.34
CA PHE A 242 13.49 7.27 33.72
C PHE A 242 13.98 6.09 34.58
N ALA A 243 13.76 4.85 34.14
CA ALA A 243 14.19 3.66 34.86
C ALA A 243 15.70 3.61 35.06
N ALA A 244 16.48 3.91 33.99
CA ALA A 244 17.93 3.93 34.06
C ALA A 244 18.46 5.04 34.98
N SER A 245 17.83 6.22 34.94
CA SER A 245 18.19 7.34 35.81
C SER A 245 17.88 7.07 37.28
N ARG A 246 16.74 6.40 37.56
CA ARG A 246 16.36 5.96 38.91
C ARG A 246 17.32 4.88 39.43
N SER A 247 17.62 3.89 38.62
CA SER A 247 18.58 2.82 38.98
C SER A 247 19.96 3.38 39.29
N ARG A 248 20.44 4.30 38.45
CA ARG A 248 21.73 4.97 38.70
C ARG A 248 21.75 5.74 40.01
N ARG A 249 20.69 6.53 40.34
CA ARG A 249 20.58 7.26 41.60
C ARG A 249 20.61 6.29 42.80
N HIS A 250 19.86 5.20 42.73
CA HIS A 250 19.83 4.19 43.78
C HIS A 250 21.21 3.54 43.99
N PHE A 251 21.89 3.19 42.90
CA PHE A 251 23.22 2.61 42.96
C PHE A 251 24.28 3.57 43.55
N LEU A 252 24.22 4.84 43.25
CA LEU A 252 25.11 5.86 43.82
C LEU A 252 24.85 6.00 45.32
N HIS A 253 23.61 6.03 45.75
CA HIS A 253 23.22 6.10 47.19
C HIS A 253 23.71 4.86 47.97
N LEU A 254 23.54 3.66 47.43
CA LEU A 254 24.06 2.44 48.05
C LEU A 254 25.59 2.47 48.22
N ARG A 255 26.30 2.99 47.24
CA ARG A 255 27.77 3.16 47.34
C ARG A 255 28.17 4.16 48.40
N GLU A 256 27.46 5.28 48.54
CA GLU A 256 27.73 6.24 49.64
C GLU A 256 27.50 5.65 51.00
N VAL A 257 26.43 4.89 51.20
CA VAL A 257 26.14 4.18 52.43
C VAL A 257 27.21 3.13 52.74
N SER A 258 27.60 2.31 51.74
CA SER A 258 28.67 1.31 51.89
C SER A 258 30.01 1.93 52.30
N ALA A 259 30.42 3.02 51.59
CA ALA A 259 31.64 3.74 51.94
C ALA A 259 31.62 4.38 53.32
N GLY A 260 30.46 4.87 53.78
CA GLY A 260 30.28 5.36 55.14
C GLY A 260 30.41 4.26 56.20
N GLN A 261 29.87 3.07 55.95
CA GLN A 261 30.02 1.93 56.82
C GLN A 261 31.47 1.43 56.90
N GLU A 262 32.18 1.36 55.77
CA GLU A 262 33.61 0.98 55.77
C GLU A 262 34.47 1.94 56.59
N ARG A 263 34.22 3.25 56.50
CA ARG A 263 34.94 4.25 57.30
C ARG A 263 34.67 4.07 58.81
N LEU A 264 33.41 3.86 59.18
CA LEU A 264 33.01 3.65 60.58
C LEU A 264 33.65 2.36 61.15
N ILE A 265 33.70 1.30 60.33
CA ILE A 265 34.40 0.03 60.73
C ILE A 265 35.89 0.29 60.90
N ALA A 266 36.54 1.00 60.01
CA ALA A 266 37.97 1.33 60.08
C ALA A 266 38.29 2.17 61.35
N GLU A 267 37.47 3.21 61.65
CA GLU A 267 37.60 4.03 62.83
C GLU A 267 37.44 3.22 64.12
N ARG A 268 36.42 2.36 64.19
CA ARG A 268 36.22 1.50 65.36
C ARG A 268 37.33 0.43 65.53
N THR A 269 37.84 -0.11 64.43
CA THR A 269 38.93 -1.07 64.47
C THR A 269 40.21 -0.39 64.94
N GLN A 270 40.50 0.84 64.50
CA GLN A 270 41.62 1.61 64.97
C GLN A 270 41.53 1.94 66.47
N ALA A 271 40.34 2.43 66.92
CA ALA A 271 40.13 2.75 68.32
C ALA A 271 40.27 1.49 69.25
N LEU A 272 39.79 0.32 68.78
CA LEU A 272 39.99 -0.94 69.49
C LEU A 272 41.47 -1.35 69.54
N SER A 273 42.22 -1.14 68.46
CA SER A 273 43.65 -1.40 68.42
C SER A 273 44.42 -0.50 69.41
N ASP A 274 44.15 0.79 69.37
CA ASP A 274 44.75 1.79 70.27
C ASP A 274 44.43 1.50 71.73
N ALA A 275 43.20 1.12 72.09
CA ALA A 275 42.80 0.69 73.41
C ALA A 275 43.49 -0.57 73.89
N ASN A 276 43.68 -1.56 73.00
CA ASN A 276 44.36 -2.79 73.31
C ASN A 276 45.86 -2.58 73.53
N ASP A 277 46.49 -1.69 72.78
CA ASP A 277 47.91 -1.34 72.96
C ASP A 277 48.12 -0.60 74.30
N HIS A 278 47.17 0.31 74.64
CA HIS A 278 47.19 0.96 75.97
C HIS A 278 47.09 -0.03 77.16
N LEU A 279 46.22 -1.02 77.04
CA LEU A 279 46.08 -2.11 78.04
C LEU A 279 47.32 -3.00 78.14
N ARG A 280 48.06 -3.13 77.03
CA ARG A 280 49.31 -3.91 77.03
C ARG A 280 50.50 -3.18 77.68
N ASP A 281 50.49 -1.86 77.65
CA ASP A 281 51.51 -1.03 78.25
C ASP A 281 51.32 -0.82 79.74
N GLU A 282 50.12 -1.10 80.29
CA GLU A 282 49.80 -1.05 81.76
C GLU A 282 50.01 -2.38 82.48
N VAL A 283 50.36 -3.47 81.82
CA VAL A 283 50.70 -4.79 82.37
C VAL A 283 52.21 -5.04 82.36
#